data_8fab14fd6e8276c311791942d3e360ce
#
_entry.id   8fab14fd6e8276c311791942d3e360ce
#
_cell.length_a   1.000
_cell.length_b   1.000
_cell.length_c   1.000
_cell.angle_alpha   90.00
_cell.angle_beta   90.00
_cell.angle_gamma   90.00
#
_symmetry.space_group_name_H-M   'P 1'
#
loop_
_entity.id
_entity.type
_entity.pdbx_description
1 polymer ?
#
loop_
_entity_poly.entity_id
_entity_poly.type
_entity_poly.pdbx_seq_one_letter_code
_entity_poly.pdbx_strand_id
1 'polypeptide(L)'
;MATLRTLAALFAALVTTAAHAASPMIGPVPIDFILFACVLAGVALMHQHAMKFAVGGAIVIALYKILFAGFKTGEGVPGFVAHLGHEWVLLANLLCLLVGFALLSNHFEQSKVPKVLPHWLPDDWKGGFVLLVLVFVLSSFLDNIAAALIGGTVASAVFRKKVHVGYLAGIVAASNAGGSGSVVGDTTTTMLWLAGVSPGAVLDAYVAAVVALLIVALVASKQQHAYSPIIKDAKIDHRVDWSRVAIVFWILVVAIVANVMINTQFGTLGEQFPVLGVAVWAAILLAIPVRKPDWSLVPEAAKGAVFLLSLVLCASMMPVDALPAASWQTALGLGFVSAVFDNIPLTALAIKQGGYDWGMLAYCVGFGGSMIWFGSSAGVALASQFPEAKNAITWVKQGWHVAVAYVVGFFVMLAITGWVPTALKAAS
;
A
#
# COMPACT_ATOMS: atom_id res chain seq x y z
N MET A 1 47.35 21.16 4.63
CA MET A 1 47.40 19.71 4.95
C MET A 1 47.20 19.40 6.44
N ALA A 2 47.61 20.22 7.38
CA ALA A 2 47.39 20.00 8.82
C ALA A 2 45.90 20.05 9.22
N THR A 3 45.12 20.98 8.68
CA THR A 3 43.70 21.16 8.96
C THR A 3 42.81 20.00 8.48
N LEU A 4 43.19 19.34 7.38
CA LEU A 4 42.45 18.17 6.87
C LEU A 4 42.71 16.93 7.74
N ARG A 5 43.92 16.77 8.25
CA ARG A 5 44.29 15.68 9.19
C ARG A 5 43.67 15.87 10.57
N THR A 6 43.58 17.10 11.09
CA THR A 6 42.85 17.40 12.32
C THR A 6 41.35 17.21 12.21
N LEU A 7 40.74 17.58 11.10
CA LEU A 7 39.33 17.30 10.80
C LEU A 7 39.07 15.79 10.64
N ALA A 8 39.96 15.06 9.95
CA ALA A 8 39.86 13.59 9.82
C ALA A 8 40.09 12.89 11.18
N ALA A 9 40.99 13.37 12.00
CA ALA A 9 41.22 12.84 13.37
C ALA A 9 40.06 13.15 14.33
N LEU A 10 39.47 14.35 14.24
CA LEU A 10 38.25 14.71 14.97
C LEU A 10 37.06 13.91 14.48
N PHE A 11 36.95 13.65 13.18
CA PHE A 11 35.93 12.81 12.60
C PHE A 11 36.11 11.33 13.01
N ALA A 12 37.36 10.83 13.01
CA ALA A 12 37.70 9.49 13.51
C ALA A 12 37.45 9.35 15.00
N ALA A 13 37.79 10.40 15.82
CA ALA A 13 37.51 10.39 17.26
C ALA A 13 36.03 10.46 17.60
N LEU A 14 35.22 11.21 16.82
CA LEU A 14 33.75 11.20 16.91
C LEU A 14 33.13 9.86 16.54
N VAL A 15 33.72 9.15 15.60
CA VAL A 15 33.26 7.80 15.19
C VAL A 15 33.66 6.72 16.20
N THR A 16 34.76 6.90 16.95
CA THR A 16 35.25 5.89 17.93
C THR A 16 34.63 6.04 19.32
N THR A 17 33.97 7.15 19.64
CA THR A 17 33.31 7.37 20.94
C THR A 17 31.83 7.03 20.98
N ALA A 18 31.25 6.56 19.89
CA ALA A 18 29.86 6.10 19.86
C ALA A 18 29.74 4.62 20.32
N ALA A 19 30.28 4.32 21.48
CA ALA A 19 30.04 3.06 22.16
C ALA A 19 28.60 3.04 22.70
N HIS A 20 27.77 2.13 22.21
CA HIS A 20 26.50 1.67 22.83
C HIS A 20 25.56 2.76 23.38
N ALA A 21 25.36 3.85 22.68
CA ALA A 21 24.31 4.79 23.07
C ALA A 21 22.97 4.32 22.46
N ALA A 22 22.00 4.06 23.33
CA ALA A 22 20.60 4.05 22.94
C ALA A 22 20.34 5.26 22.04
N SER A 23 19.53 5.10 20.98
CA SER A 23 19.25 6.20 20.04
C SER A 23 19.01 7.50 20.80
N PRO A 24 19.67 8.63 20.46
CA PRO A 24 19.46 9.90 21.13
C PRO A 24 17.97 10.24 21.17
N MET A 25 17.50 10.74 22.32
CA MET A 25 16.07 10.97 22.55
C MET A 25 15.78 12.45 22.76
N ILE A 26 14.61 12.90 22.30
CA ILE A 26 14.04 14.22 22.67
C ILE A 26 12.80 13.93 23.53
N GLY A 27 12.93 14.09 24.85
CA GLY A 27 11.93 13.62 25.79
C GLY A 27 11.79 12.10 25.73
N PRO A 28 10.58 11.54 25.59
CA PRO A 28 10.35 10.09 25.48
C PRO A 28 10.51 9.54 24.05
N VAL A 29 10.79 10.39 23.04
CA VAL A 29 10.76 10.01 21.63
C VAL A 29 12.18 9.92 21.07
N PRO A 30 12.60 8.77 20.49
CA PRO A 30 13.85 8.65 19.74
C PRO A 30 13.88 9.60 18.52
N ILE A 31 15.04 10.19 18.25
CA ILE A 31 15.23 11.11 17.10
C ILE A 31 14.92 10.42 15.78
N ASP A 32 15.16 9.11 15.68
CA ASP A 32 14.78 8.28 14.52
C ASP A 32 13.33 8.50 14.10
N PHE A 33 12.39 8.43 15.07
CA PHE A 33 10.96 8.63 14.79
C PHE A 33 10.63 10.07 14.41
N ILE A 34 11.35 11.04 14.94
CA ILE A 34 11.17 12.46 14.58
C ILE A 34 11.60 12.66 13.12
N LEU A 35 12.76 12.13 12.73
CA LEU A 35 13.22 12.17 11.34
C LEU A 35 12.25 11.45 10.40
N PHE A 36 11.78 10.27 10.80
CA PHE A 36 10.80 9.51 10.01
C PHE A 36 9.48 10.28 9.88
N ALA A 37 8.96 10.86 10.96
CA ALA A 37 7.76 11.69 10.91
C ALA A 37 7.94 12.92 10.01
N CYS A 38 9.13 13.55 10.00
CA CYS A 38 9.44 14.64 9.06
C CYS A 38 9.42 14.18 7.61
N VAL A 39 9.94 12.98 7.31
CA VAL A 39 9.87 12.38 5.96
C VAL A 39 8.42 12.17 5.54
N LEU A 40 7.62 11.54 6.41
CA LEU A 40 6.20 11.28 6.13
C LEU A 40 5.40 12.57 5.97
N ALA A 41 5.64 13.56 6.83
CA ALA A 41 5.02 14.88 6.70
C ALA A 41 5.43 15.60 5.41
N GLY A 42 6.70 15.52 5.03
CA GLY A 42 7.20 16.06 3.75
C GLY A 42 6.51 15.41 2.54
N VAL A 43 6.36 14.10 2.55
CA VAL A 43 5.62 13.36 1.52
C VAL A 43 4.15 13.77 1.49
N ALA A 44 3.49 13.85 2.65
CA ALA A 44 2.07 14.17 2.77
C ALA A 44 1.76 15.62 2.38
N LEU A 45 2.60 16.59 2.75
CA LEU A 45 2.36 18.02 2.51
C LEU A 45 2.86 18.49 1.15
N MET A 46 3.91 17.84 0.61
CA MET A 46 4.58 18.27 -0.61
C MET A 46 4.56 17.17 -1.70
N HIS A 47 3.36 16.72 -2.09
CA HIS A 47 3.15 15.61 -3.03
C HIS A 47 3.96 15.72 -4.33
N GLN A 48 4.13 16.94 -4.87
CA GLN A 48 4.92 17.16 -6.09
C GLN A 48 6.40 16.78 -5.92
N HIS A 49 6.89 16.71 -4.68
CA HIS A 49 8.27 16.40 -4.33
C HIS A 49 8.39 15.12 -3.49
N ALA A 50 7.32 14.32 -3.39
CA ALA A 50 7.24 13.13 -2.54
C ALA A 50 8.44 12.18 -2.73
N MET A 51 8.84 11.92 -3.98
CA MET A 51 10.06 11.16 -4.30
C MET A 51 11.32 11.72 -3.65
N LYS A 52 11.50 13.05 -3.67
CA LYS A 52 12.70 13.69 -3.09
C LYS A 52 12.70 13.56 -1.56
N PHE A 53 11.53 13.67 -0.92
CA PHE A 53 11.40 13.47 0.53
C PHE A 53 11.63 12.01 0.93
N ALA A 54 11.11 11.04 0.18
CA ALA A 54 11.30 9.63 0.48
C ALA A 54 12.78 9.21 0.32
N VAL A 55 13.38 9.47 -0.85
CA VAL A 55 14.78 9.11 -1.12
C VAL A 55 15.75 9.93 -0.25
N GLY A 56 15.55 11.25 -0.18
CA GLY A 56 16.37 12.13 0.67
C GLY A 56 16.24 11.77 2.15
N GLY A 57 15.04 11.43 2.61
CA GLY A 57 14.77 10.97 3.96
C GLY A 57 15.47 9.65 4.27
N ALA A 58 15.41 8.68 3.37
CA ALA A 58 16.14 7.41 3.53
C ALA A 58 17.66 7.64 3.67
N ILE A 59 18.23 8.54 2.86
CA ILE A 59 19.64 8.90 2.94
C ILE A 59 19.95 9.58 4.28
N VAL A 60 19.15 10.56 4.70
CA VAL A 60 19.35 11.29 5.96
C VAL A 60 19.26 10.36 7.17
N ILE A 61 18.24 9.49 7.22
CA ILE A 61 18.07 8.51 8.29
C ILE A 61 19.23 7.52 8.31
N ALA A 62 19.64 7.00 7.14
CA ALA A 62 20.77 6.09 7.05
C ALA A 62 22.08 6.74 7.55
N LEU A 63 22.36 7.98 7.13
CA LEU A 63 23.52 8.74 7.60
C LEU A 63 23.46 9.01 9.11
N TYR A 64 22.28 9.40 9.62
CA TYR A 64 22.09 9.59 11.06
C TYR A 64 22.38 8.31 11.83
N LYS A 65 21.87 7.15 11.36
CA LYS A 65 22.12 5.88 12.01
C LYS A 65 23.56 5.41 11.92
N ILE A 66 24.23 5.62 10.78
CA ILE A 66 25.66 5.32 10.61
C ILE A 66 26.51 6.11 11.60
N LEU A 67 26.16 7.38 11.84
CA LEU A 67 26.99 8.31 12.61
C LEU A 67 26.65 8.33 14.11
N PHE A 68 25.37 8.09 14.50
CA PHE A 68 24.91 8.42 15.86
C PHE A 68 24.13 7.31 16.58
N ALA A 69 23.38 6.44 15.87
CA ALA A 69 22.42 5.54 16.51
C ALA A 69 22.66 4.05 16.28
N GLY A 70 23.40 3.65 15.23
CA GLY A 70 23.60 2.25 14.86
C GLY A 70 22.33 1.55 14.30
N PHE A 71 22.49 0.29 13.93
CA PHE A 71 21.43 -0.59 13.45
C PHE A 71 21.33 -1.83 14.34
N LYS A 72 20.23 -2.59 14.31
CA LYS A 72 20.15 -3.88 15.02
C LYS A 72 21.22 -4.87 14.56
N THR A 73 21.71 -4.73 13.33
CA THR A 73 22.75 -5.57 12.70
C THR A 73 24.18 -5.12 12.99
N GLY A 74 24.38 -4.00 13.69
CA GLY A 74 25.69 -3.43 14.03
C GLY A 74 25.77 -1.94 13.89
N GLU A 75 26.97 -1.39 14.09
CA GLU A 75 27.23 0.05 14.08
C GLU A 75 27.91 0.49 12.78
N GLY A 76 27.78 1.79 12.47
CA GLY A 76 28.46 2.42 11.35
C GLY A 76 28.12 1.86 9.98
N VAL A 77 29.06 1.99 9.04
CA VAL A 77 28.90 1.50 7.67
C VAL A 77 28.75 -0.04 7.59
N PRO A 78 29.52 -0.86 8.34
CA PRO A 78 29.32 -2.30 8.35
C PRO A 78 27.91 -2.69 8.82
N GLY A 79 27.38 -2.03 9.85
CA GLY A 79 26.00 -2.24 10.32
C GLY A 79 24.96 -1.91 9.25
N PHE A 80 25.14 -0.82 8.50
CA PHE A 80 24.28 -0.46 7.39
C PHE A 80 24.30 -1.49 6.24
N VAL A 81 25.50 -1.95 5.87
CA VAL A 81 25.66 -2.97 4.82
C VAL A 81 25.00 -4.30 5.24
N ALA A 82 25.18 -4.71 6.50
CA ALA A 82 24.53 -5.89 7.04
C ALA A 82 23.00 -5.73 7.08
N HIS A 83 22.50 -4.53 7.46
CA HIS A 83 21.08 -4.21 7.42
C HIS A 83 20.49 -4.31 6.00
N LEU A 84 21.13 -3.71 5.00
CA LEU A 84 20.72 -3.86 3.59
C LEU A 84 20.79 -5.31 3.12
N GLY A 85 21.80 -6.07 3.55
CA GLY A 85 21.94 -7.51 3.28
C GLY A 85 20.83 -8.35 3.91
N HIS A 86 20.16 -7.86 4.94
CA HIS A 86 18.98 -8.50 5.53
C HIS A 86 17.69 -8.12 4.79
N GLU A 87 17.57 -6.88 4.35
CA GLU A 87 16.34 -6.34 3.73
C GLU A 87 16.27 -6.56 2.20
N TRP A 88 17.38 -6.93 1.53
CA TRP A 88 17.45 -6.89 0.06
C TRP A 88 16.45 -7.81 -0.65
N VAL A 89 16.14 -8.97 -0.07
CA VAL A 89 15.20 -9.94 -0.68
C VAL A 89 13.78 -9.35 -0.69
N LEU A 90 13.36 -8.75 0.43
CA LEU A 90 12.07 -8.07 0.55
C LEU A 90 11.99 -6.91 -0.46
N LEU A 91 13.02 -6.05 -0.49
CA LEU A 91 13.05 -4.88 -1.39
C LEU A 91 13.06 -5.29 -2.86
N ALA A 92 13.82 -6.33 -3.23
CA ALA A 92 13.86 -6.86 -4.60
C ALA A 92 12.52 -7.50 -5.01
N ASN A 93 11.90 -8.29 -4.14
CA ASN A 93 10.55 -8.83 -4.38
C ASN A 93 9.55 -7.71 -4.59
N LEU A 94 9.52 -6.71 -3.70
CA LEU A 94 8.61 -5.55 -3.82
C LEU A 94 8.82 -4.80 -5.13
N LEU A 95 10.07 -4.51 -5.51
CA LEU A 95 10.39 -3.86 -6.78
C LEU A 95 9.79 -4.63 -7.97
N CYS A 96 10.09 -5.94 -8.02
CA CYS A 96 9.62 -6.81 -9.09
C CYS A 96 8.09 -6.89 -9.15
N LEU A 97 7.45 -7.04 -7.99
CA LEU A 97 5.99 -7.13 -7.89
C LEU A 97 5.30 -5.83 -8.28
N LEU A 98 5.75 -4.68 -7.77
CA LEU A 98 5.16 -3.38 -8.09
C LEU A 98 5.23 -3.08 -9.59
N VAL A 99 6.39 -3.30 -10.22
CA VAL A 99 6.53 -3.11 -11.66
C VAL A 99 5.75 -4.16 -12.46
N GLY A 100 5.78 -5.42 -12.02
CA GLY A 100 5.03 -6.52 -12.66
C GLY A 100 3.52 -6.31 -12.58
N PHE A 101 3.00 -5.87 -11.44
CA PHE A 101 1.57 -5.61 -11.27
C PHE A 101 1.09 -4.36 -12.02
N ALA A 102 1.96 -3.37 -12.24
CA ALA A 102 1.65 -2.26 -13.14
C ALA A 102 1.41 -2.75 -14.58
N LEU A 103 2.23 -3.68 -15.07
CA LEU A 103 2.03 -4.31 -16.39
C LEU A 103 0.76 -5.18 -16.42
N LEU A 104 0.49 -5.93 -15.36
CA LEU A 104 -0.74 -6.72 -15.20
C LEU A 104 -1.98 -5.82 -15.25
N SER A 105 -1.99 -4.73 -14.48
CA SER A 105 -3.09 -3.76 -14.45
C SER A 105 -3.34 -3.15 -15.83
N ASN A 106 -2.28 -2.86 -16.57
CA ASN A 106 -2.40 -2.37 -17.96
C ASN A 106 -3.00 -3.43 -18.91
N HIS A 107 -2.63 -4.72 -18.76
CA HIS A 107 -3.30 -5.80 -19.51
C HIS A 107 -4.81 -5.84 -19.23
N PHE A 108 -5.21 -5.67 -17.96
CA PHE A 108 -6.62 -5.62 -17.59
C PHE A 108 -7.33 -4.39 -18.19
N GLU A 109 -6.72 -3.21 -18.12
CA GLU A 109 -7.27 -1.98 -18.72
C GLU A 109 -7.43 -2.12 -20.24
N GLN A 110 -6.41 -2.64 -20.93
CA GLN A 110 -6.42 -2.88 -22.37
C GLN A 110 -7.36 -4.03 -22.79
N SER A 111 -7.81 -4.89 -21.87
CA SER A 111 -8.81 -5.93 -22.14
C SER A 111 -10.18 -5.36 -22.53
N LYS A 112 -10.41 -4.05 -22.29
CA LYS A 112 -11.68 -3.34 -22.47
C LYS A 112 -12.81 -3.79 -21.53
N VAL A 113 -12.57 -4.68 -20.58
CA VAL A 113 -13.54 -5.02 -19.53
C VAL A 113 -14.05 -3.77 -18.83
N PRO A 114 -13.18 -2.80 -18.40
CA PRO A 114 -13.64 -1.57 -17.76
C PRO A 114 -14.59 -0.73 -18.62
N LYS A 115 -14.46 -0.80 -19.96
CA LYS A 115 -15.31 -0.05 -20.90
C LYS A 115 -16.69 -0.66 -21.09
N VAL A 116 -16.86 -1.94 -20.78
CA VAL A 116 -18.14 -2.65 -20.87
C VAL A 116 -18.92 -2.58 -19.55
N LEU A 117 -18.23 -2.40 -18.43
CA LEU A 117 -18.82 -2.31 -17.08
C LEU A 117 -20.02 -1.35 -16.97
N PRO A 118 -20.01 -0.13 -17.56
CA PRO A 118 -21.14 0.79 -17.49
C PRO A 118 -22.48 0.21 -17.93
N HIS A 119 -22.49 -0.73 -18.86
CA HIS A 119 -23.73 -1.33 -19.38
C HIS A 119 -24.42 -2.26 -18.38
N TRP A 120 -23.66 -2.82 -17.44
CA TRP A 120 -24.16 -3.75 -16.43
C TRP A 120 -24.69 -3.02 -15.18
N LEU A 121 -24.46 -1.70 -15.07
CA LEU A 121 -24.92 -0.94 -13.92
C LEU A 121 -26.41 -0.63 -14.01
N PRO A 122 -27.21 -0.76 -12.92
CA PRO A 122 -28.56 -0.18 -12.82
C PRO A 122 -28.59 1.34 -13.07
N ASP A 123 -29.73 1.86 -13.50
CA ASP A 123 -29.88 3.28 -13.85
C ASP A 123 -30.21 4.18 -12.64
N ASP A 124 -30.52 3.55 -11.49
CA ASP A 124 -30.81 4.24 -10.23
C ASP A 124 -29.55 4.32 -9.32
N TRP A 125 -29.73 4.73 -8.07
CA TRP A 125 -28.65 4.79 -7.07
C TRP A 125 -27.91 3.43 -6.88
N LYS A 126 -28.57 2.32 -7.18
CA LYS A 126 -27.96 0.98 -7.10
C LYS A 126 -26.83 0.80 -8.11
N GLY A 127 -26.87 1.53 -9.24
CA GLY A 127 -25.76 1.50 -10.19
C GLY A 127 -24.46 2.05 -9.59
N GLY A 128 -24.55 3.15 -8.84
CA GLY A 128 -23.42 3.65 -8.08
C GLY A 128 -22.96 2.68 -7.01
N PHE A 129 -23.88 2.01 -6.32
CA PHE A 129 -23.57 0.98 -5.34
C PHE A 129 -22.85 -0.21 -5.99
N VAL A 130 -23.37 -0.74 -7.08
CA VAL A 130 -22.76 -1.86 -7.82
C VAL A 130 -21.36 -1.49 -8.32
N LEU A 131 -21.16 -0.24 -8.79
CA LEU A 131 -19.83 0.19 -9.21
C LEU A 131 -18.82 0.15 -8.05
N LEU A 132 -19.18 0.56 -6.85
CA LEU A 132 -18.29 0.46 -5.66
C LEU A 132 -18.02 -1.00 -5.27
N VAL A 133 -19.02 -1.88 -5.35
CA VAL A 133 -18.82 -3.32 -5.15
C VAL A 133 -17.87 -3.89 -6.21
N LEU A 134 -18.00 -3.48 -7.47
CA LEU A 134 -17.09 -3.90 -8.54
C LEU A 134 -15.66 -3.41 -8.31
N VAL A 135 -15.48 -2.17 -7.85
CA VAL A 135 -14.16 -1.63 -7.47
C VAL A 135 -13.53 -2.47 -6.35
N PHE A 136 -14.32 -2.81 -5.33
CA PHE A 136 -13.88 -3.69 -4.25
C PHE A 136 -13.43 -5.07 -4.77
N VAL A 137 -14.26 -5.72 -5.59
CA VAL A 137 -13.94 -7.02 -6.18
C VAL A 137 -12.69 -6.93 -7.06
N LEU A 138 -12.59 -5.90 -7.90
CA LEU A 138 -11.42 -5.69 -8.75
C LEU A 138 -10.14 -5.52 -7.91
N SER A 139 -10.21 -4.75 -6.83
CA SER A 139 -9.07 -4.52 -5.95
C SER A 139 -8.64 -5.76 -5.17
N SER A 140 -9.50 -6.76 -5.06
CA SER A 140 -9.10 -8.05 -4.47
C SER A 140 -8.14 -8.84 -5.37
N PHE A 141 -8.04 -8.48 -6.66
CA PHE A 141 -7.21 -9.17 -7.66
C PHE A 141 -6.23 -8.24 -8.38
N LEU A 142 -6.48 -6.94 -8.35
CA LEU A 142 -5.63 -5.91 -8.93
C LEU A 142 -5.13 -5.00 -7.81
N ASP A 143 -4.01 -4.33 -8.07
CA ASP A 143 -3.55 -3.27 -7.17
C ASP A 143 -4.66 -2.22 -6.91
N ASN A 144 -4.75 -1.75 -5.66
CA ASN A 144 -5.77 -0.79 -5.22
C ASN A 144 -5.73 0.54 -6.02
N ILE A 145 -4.55 0.98 -6.47
CA ILE A 145 -4.40 2.16 -7.32
C ILE A 145 -5.12 1.95 -8.65
N ALA A 146 -4.87 0.80 -9.30
CA ALA A 146 -5.50 0.46 -10.58
C ALA A 146 -7.02 0.34 -10.44
N ALA A 147 -7.51 -0.34 -9.39
CA ALA A 147 -8.93 -0.48 -9.12
C ALA A 147 -9.62 0.88 -8.91
N ALA A 148 -8.99 1.80 -8.15
CA ALA A 148 -9.49 3.15 -7.93
C ALA A 148 -9.54 3.97 -9.23
N LEU A 149 -8.49 3.90 -10.07
CA LEU A 149 -8.44 4.61 -11.36
C LEU A 149 -9.48 4.09 -12.34
N ILE A 150 -9.69 2.77 -12.39
CA ILE A 150 -10.75 2.13 -13.20
C ILE A 150 -12.12 2.60 -12.70
N GLY A 151 -12.36 2.55 -11.38
CA GLY A 151 -13.59 3.03 -10.76
C GLY A 151 -13.87 4.50 -11.07
N GLY A 152 -12.85 5.36 -10.95
CA GLY A 152 -12.92 6.79 -11.30
C GLY A 152 -13.22 7.02 -12.77
N THR A 153 -12.59 6.28 -13.66
CA THR A 153 -12.81 6.36 -15.11
C THR A 153 -14.25 5.97 -15.47
N VAL A 154 -14.74 4.85 -14.90
CA VAL A 154 -16.13 4.42 -15.09
C VAL A 154 -17.11 5.44 -14.51
N ALA A 155 -16.87 5.92 -13.29
CA ALA A 155 -17.69 6.95 -12.66
C ALA A 155 -17.72 8.23 -13.49
N SER A 156 -16.58 8.70 -14.00
CA SER A 156 -16.51 9.87 -14.90
C SER A 156 -17.36 9.69 -16.15
N ALA A 157 -17.39 8.49 -16.73
CA ALA A 157 -18.19 8.17 -17.90
C ALA A 157 -19.71 8.18 -17.57
N VAL A 158 -20.12 7.39 -16.57
CA VAL A 158 -21.55 7.19 -16.25
C VAL A 158 -22.20 8.40 -15.58
N PHE A 159 -21.45 9.24 -14.88
CA PHE A 159 -21.93 10.48 -14.27
C PHE A 159 -21.58 11.74 -15.08
N ARG A 160 -21.12 11.57 -16.35
CA ARG A 160 -20.77 12.66 -17.26
C ARG A 160 -19.82 13.69 -16.62
N LYS A 161 -18.76 13.23 -16.01
CA LYS A 161 -17.74 14.03 -15.28
C LYS A 161 -18.28 14.80 -14.05
N LYS A 162 -19.53 14.55 -13.63
CA LYS A 162 -20.12 15.13 -12.42
C LYS A 162 -20.06 14.08 -11.30
N VAL A 163 -18.90 13.92 -10.69
CA VAL A 163 -18.68 12.96 -9.61
C VAL A 163 -18.60 13.71 -8.28
N HIS A 164 -19.46 13.33 -7.33
CA HIS A 164 -19.47 13.91 -5.98
C HIS A 164 -18.22 13.52 -5.20
N VAL A 165 -17.60 14.43 -4.44
CA VAL A 165 -16.35 14.13 -3.70
C VAL A 165 -16.53 12.99 -2.69
N GLY A 166 -17.70 12.90 -2.03
CA GLY A 166 -18.02 11.76 -1.16
C GLY A 166 -18.08 10.42 -1.92
N TYR A 167 -18.44 10.43 -3.21
CA TYR A 167 -18.39 9.22 -4.03
C TYR A 167 -16.97 8.87 -4.46
N LEU A 168 -16.12 9.87 -4.74
CA LEU A 168 -14.68 9.65 -4.97
C LEU A 168 -14.02 9.06 -3.72
N ALA A 169 -14.35 9.56 -2.52
CA ALA A 169 -13.92 8.94 -1.27
C ALA A 169 -14.42 7.49 -1.14
N GLY A 170 -15.64 7.21 -1.60
CA GLY A 170 -16.21 5.87 -1.68
C GLY A 170 -15.44 4.94 -2.62
N ILE A 171 -14.98 5.42 -3.79
CA ILE A 171 -14.14 4.64 -4.72
C ILE A 171 -12.81 4.27 -4.06
N VAL A 172 -12.13 5.22 -3.41
CA VAL A 172 -10.87 4.95 -2.70
C VAL A 172 -11.09 3.98 -1.54
N ALA A 173 -12.17 4.17 -0.78
CA ALA A 173 -12.51 3.27 0.34
C ALA A 173 -12.83 1.85 -0.16
N ALA A 174 -13.57 1.72 -1.26
CA ALA A 174 -13.88 0.41 -1.86
C ALA A 174 -12.62 -0.29 -2.41
N SER A 175 -11.70 0.46 -3.04
CA SER A 175 -10.45 -0.11 -3.53
C SER A 175 -9.53 -0.55 -2.38
N ASN A 176 -9.33 0.28 -1.38
CA ASN A 176 -8.51 -0.07 -0.22
C ASN A 176 -9.13 -1.22 0.60
N ALA A 177 -10.47 -1.24 0.76
CA ALA A 177 -11.18 -2.34 1.41
C ALA A 177 -10.99 -3.67 0.66
N GLY A 178 -11.11 -3.67 -0.68
CA GLY A 178 -10.92 -4.86 -1.50
C GLY A 178 -9.49 -5.38 -1.44
N GLY A 179 -8.49 -4.48 -1.41
CA GLY A 179 -7.09 -4.82 -1.27
C GLY A 179 -6.72 -5.35 0.12
N SER A 180 -7.36 -4.86 1.19
CA SER A 180 -6.98 -5.16 2.57
C SER A 180 -7.13 -6.63 2.99
N GLY A 181 -8.00 -7.40 2.33
CA GLY A 181 -8.20 -8.83 2.58
C GLY A 181 -7.51 -9.73 1.55
N SER A 182 -6.80 -9.18 0.57
CA SER A 182 -6.15 -9.95 -0.48
C SER A 182 -4.65 -9.72 -0.48
N VAL A 183 -3.88 -10.81 -0.48
CA VAL A 183 -2.40 -10.75 -0.49
C VAL A 183 -1.81 -10.21 -1.81
N VAL A 184 -2.61 -10.02 -2.84
CA VAL A 184 -2.21 -9.48 -4.15
C VAL A 184 -2.91 -8.16 -4.50
N GLY A 185 -3.89 -7.76 -3.71
CA GLY A 185 -4.74 -6.58 -4.00
C GLY A 185 -4.19 -5.26 -3.45
N ASP A 186 -3.23 -5.30 -2.54
CA ASP A 186 -2.60 -4.11 -1.96
C ASP A 186 -1.12 -4.39 -1.67
N THR A 187 -0.27 -3.40 -1.84
CA THR A 187 1.15 -3.48 -1.49
C THR A 187 1.36 -3.82 0.00
N THR A 188 0.50 -3.31 0.88
CA THR A 188 0.58 -3.58 2.34
C THR A 188 0.37 -5.05 2.65
N THR A 189 -0.65 -5.67 2.08
CA THR A 189 -0.93 -7.10 2.25
C THR A 189 0.10 -7.99 1.56
N THR A 190 0.62 -7.56 0.42
CA THR A 190 1.77 -8.21 -0.23
C THR A 190 2.99 -8.20 0.69
N MET A 191 3.27 -7.09 1.38
CA MET A 191 4.37 -7.01 2.36
C MET A 191 4.16 -7.94 3.55
N LEU A 192 2.93 -8.02 4.10
CA LEU A 192 2.58 -8.97 5.16
C LEU A 192 2.84 -10.40 4.69
N TRP A 193 2.45 -10.73 3.48
CA TRP A 193 2.64 -12.04 2.90
C TRP A 193 4.13 -12.38 2.69
N LEU A 194 4.91 -11.44 2.17
CA LEU A 194 6.37 -11.59 2.05
C LEU A 194 7.06 -11.75 3.42
N ALA A 195 6.53 -11.12 4.45
CA ALA A 195 6.99 -11.27 5.84
C ALA A 195 6.56 -12.59 6.52
N GLY A 196 5.89 -13.49 5.78
CA GLY A 196 5.50 -14.83 6.28
C GLY A 196 4.12 -14.89 6.94
N VAL A 197 3.30 -13.83 6.86
CA VAL A 197 1.90 -13.89 7.29
C VAL A 197 1.13 -14.83 6.37
N SER A 198 0.33 -15.73 6.93
CA SER A 198 -0.48 -16.64 6.11
C SER A 198 -1.57 -15.88 5.35
N PRO A 199 -1.89 -16.29 4.09
CA PRO A 199 -2.99 -15.69 3.34
C PRO A 199 -4.32 -15.75 4.10
N GLY A 200 -4.56 -16.82 4.87
CA GLY A 200 -5.76 -16.98 5.70
C GLY A 200 -5.91 -15.87 6.73
N ALA A 201 -4.81 -15.49 7.42
CA ALA A 201 -4.84 -14.41 8.39
C ALA A 201 -5.13 -13.03 7.75
N VAL A 202 -4.69 -12.82 6.51
CA VAL A 202 -5.01 -11.60 5.77
C VAL A 202 -6.47 -11.59 5.31
N LEU A 203 -7.02 -12.75 4.92
CA LEU A 203 -8.44 -12.87 4.53
C LEU A 203 -9.41 -12.44 5.63
N ASP A 204 -9.04 -12.56 6.90
CA ASP A 204 -9.88 -12.14 8.03
C ASP A 204 -10.21 -10.64 7.96
N ALA A 205 -9.38 -9.82 7.32
CA ALA A 205 -9.67 -8.41 7.09
C ALA A 205 -10.98 -8.17 6.31
N TYR A 206 -11.43 -9.14 5.49
CA TYR A 206 -12.69 -9.02 4.77
C TYR A 206 -13.92 -8.96 5.69
N VAL A 207 -13.83 -9.47 6.92
CA VAL A 207 -14.92 -9.32 7.90
C VAL A 207 -15.23 -7.85 8.15
N ALA A 208 -14.19 -7.03 8.38
CA ALA A 208 -14.36 -5.58 8.53
C ALA A 208 -14.60 -4.87 7.19
N ALA A 209 -13.84 -5.25 6.16
CA ALA A 209 -13.85 -4.59 4.87
C ALA A 209 -15.22 -4.67 4.16
N VAL A 210 -15.91 -5.82 4.25
CA VAL A 210 -17.26 -5.97 3.67
C VAL A 210 -18.28 -5.09 4.42
N VAL A 211 -18.21 -5.04 5.75
CA VAL A 211 -19.09 -4.16 6.55
C VAL A 211 -18.84 -2.69 6.17
N ALA A 212 -17.58 -2.30 6.10
CA ALA A 212 -17.21 -0.94 5.72
C ALA A 212 -17.65 -0.61 4.29
N LEU A 213 -17.46 -1.54 3.33
CA LEU A 213 -17.94 -1.39 1.96
C LEU A 213 -19.45 -1.13 1.91
N LEU A 214 -20.24 -1.93 2.62
CA LEU A 214 -21.70 -1.79 2.61
C LEU A 214 -22.14 -0.41 3.10
N ILE A 215 -21.55 0.09 4.18
CA ILE A 215 -21.83 1.42 4.72
C ILE A 215 -21.45 2.50 3.70
N VAL A 216 -20.21 2.44 3.20
CA VAL A 216 -19.69 3.41 2.25
C VAL A 216 -20.49 3.39 0.95
N ALA A 217 -20.71 2.21 0.38
CA ALA A 217 -21.39 2.07 -0.91
C ALA A 217 -22.83 2.56 -0.84
N LEU A 218 -23.55 2.29 0.28
CA LEU A 218 -24.92 2.77 0.46
C LEU A 218 -25.00 4.30 0.55
N VAL A 219 -24.13 4.92 1.34
CA VAL A 219 -24.16 6.38 1.57
C VAL A 219 -23.65 7.10 0.33
N ALA A 220 -22.47 6.71 -0.19
CA ALA A 220 -21.85 7.36 -1.33
C ALA A 220 -22.72 7.29 -2.59
N SER A 221 -23.34 6.13 -2.86
CA SER A 221 -24.20 5.98 -4.04
C SER A 221 -25.46 6.85 -3.99
N LYS A 222 -26.07 7.01 -2.79
CA LYS A 222 -27.20 7.92 -2.62
C LYS A 222 -26.79 9.39 -2.75
N GLN A 223 -25.64 9.77 -2.19
CA GLN A 223 -25.09 11.13 -2.37
C GLN A 223 -24.82 11.40 -3.86
N GLN A 224 -24.21 10.47 -4.57
CA GLN A 224 -23.93 10.60 -6.00
C GLN A 224 -25.21 10.71 -6.82
N HIS A 225 -26.20 9.86 -6.56
CA HIS A 225 -27.46 9.88 -7.28
C HIS A 225 -28.22 11.20 -7.09
N ALA A 226 -28.22 11.76 -5.87
CA ALA A 226 -28.79 13.06 -5.58
C ALA A 226 -28.02 14.21 -6.26
N TYR A 227 -26.70 14.09 -6.41
CA TYR A 227 -25.86 15.08 -7.05
C TYR A 227 -25.93 15.01 -8.59
N SER A 228 -25.77 13.80 -9.15
CA SER A 228 -25.90 13.53 -10.58
C SER A 228 -26.21 12.04 -10.77
N PRO A 229 -27.40 11.69 -11.32
CA PRO A 229 -27.76 10.30 -11.60
C PRO A 229 -26.93 9.71 -12.75
N ILE A 230 -26.96 8.40 -12.88
CA ILE A 230 -26.33 7.67 -14.01
C ILE A 230 -27.02 8.05 -15.31
N ILE A 231 -26.22 8.33 -16.33
CA ILE A 231 -26.68 8.56 -17.70
C ILE A 231 -25.87 7.64 -18.62
N LYS A 232 -26.51 6.62 -19.19
CA LYS A 232 -25.88 5.69 -20.11
C LYS A 232 -25.92 6.22 -21.53
N ASP A 233 -24.81 6.08 -22.26
CA ASP A 233 -24.79 6.32 -23.69
C ASP A 233 -25.33 5.08 -24.42
N ALA A 234 -26.13 5.30 -25.48
CA ALA A 234 -26.94 4.29 -26.13
C ALA A 234 -26.17 3.19 -26.89
N LYS A 235 -24.87 3.35 -27.15
CA LYS A 235 -24.04 2.34 -27.88
C LYS A 235 -22.59 2.38 -27.44
N ILE A 236 -22.07 1.26 -26.95
CA ILE A 236 -20.64 0.99 -26.90
C ILE A 236 -20.39 -0.33 -27.65
N ASP A 237 -19.75 -0.22 -28.80
CA ASP A 237 -19.29 -1.39 -29.57
C ASP A 237 -17.84 -1.73 -29.17
N HIS A 238 -17.65 -2.20 -27.96
CA HIS A 238 -16.36 -2.69 -27.48
C HIS A 238 -16.39 -4.20 -27.22
N ARG A 239 -15.61 -4.94 -28.00
CA ARG A 239 -15.37 -6.36 -27.74
C ARG A 239 -14.27 -6.51 -26.68
N VAL A 240 -14.55 -7.33 -25.67
CA VAL A 240 -13.58 -7.69 -24.63
C VAL A 240 -12.45 -8.55 -25.23
N ASP A 241 -11.20 -8.20 -24.99
CA ASP A 241 -10.04 -9.05 -25.31
C ASP A 241 -9.82 -10.08 -24.19
N TRP A 242 -10.47 -11.22 -24.32
CA TRP A 242 -10.36 -12.31 -23.35
C TRP A 242 -8.96 -12.88 -23.21
N SER A 243 -8.10 -12.74 -24.23
CA SER A 243 -6.69 -13.16 -24.14
C SER A 243 -5.94 -12.34 -23.09
N ARG A 244 -6.21 -11.03 -23.00
CA ARG A 244 -5.62 -10.19 -21.95
C ARG A 244 -6.16 -10.51 -20.56
N VAL A 245 -7.45 -10.82 -20.45
CA VAL A 245 -8.05 -11.29 -19.18
C VAL A 245 -7.38 -12.60 -18.73
N ALA A 246 -7.17 -13.54 -19.66
CA ALA A 246 -6.48 -14.79 -19.37
C ALA A 246 -5.02 -14.58 -18.91
N ILE A 247 -4.30 -13.60 -19.49
CA ILE A 247 -2.94 -13.24 -19.06
C ILE A 247 -2.96 -12.69 -17.63
N VAL A 248 -3.90 -11.81 -17.29
CA VAL A 248 -4.05 -11.31 -15.92
C VAL A 248 -4.25 -12.47 -14.95
N PHE A 249 -5.19 -13.36 -15.25
CA PHE A 249 -5.45 -14.53 -14.42
C PHE A 249 -4.22 -15.45 -14.30
N TRP A 250 -3.51 -15.69 -15.42
CA TRP A 250 -2.27 -16.48 -15.43
C TRP A 250 -1.21 -15.91 -14.49
N ILE A 251 -0.91 -14.61 -14.58
CA ILE A 251 0.09 -13.95 -13.74
C ILE A 251 -0.28 -14.05 -12.25
N LEU A 252 -1.57 -13.82 -11.92
CA LEU A 252 -2.07 -13.94 -10.54
C LEU A 252 -1.94 -15.37 -10.00
N VAL A 253 -2.34 -16.36 -10.78
CA VAL A 253 -2.23 -17.78 -10.39
C VAL A 253 -0.77 -18.16 -10.15
N VAL A 254 0.15 -17.76 -11.04
CA VAL A 254 1.57 -18.03 -10.87
C VAL A 254 2.12 -17.35 -9.60
N ALA A 255 1.73 -16.10 -9.33
CA ALA A 255 2.14 -15.39 -8.12
C ALA A 255 1.66 -16.13 -6.85
N ILE A 256 0.39 -16.53 -6.80
CA ILE A 256 -0.19 -17.24 -5.65
C ILE A 256 0.48 -18.60 -5.47
N VAL A 257 0.61 -19.39 -6.52
CA VAL A 257 1.24 -20.72 -6.46
C VAL A 257 2.71 -20.63 -6.03
N ALA A 258 3.48 -19.70 -6.63
CA ALA A 258 4.87 -19.50 -6.28
C ALA A 258 5.03 -19.13 -4.80
N ASN A 259 4.19 -18.21 -4.28
CA ASN A 259 4.27 -17.82 -2.88
C ASN A 259 3.87 -18.98 -1.93
N VAL A 260 2.80 -19.70 -2.22
CA VAL A 260 2.41 -20.87 -1.41
C VAL A 260 3.52 -21.90 -1.38
N MET A 261 4.14 -22.21 -2.53
CA MET A 261 5.26 -23.15 -2.60
C MET A 261 6.47 -22.68 -1.79
N ILE A 262 6.83 -21.40 -1.89
CA ILE A 262 7.95 -20.82 -1.13
C ILE A 262 7.69 -20.97 0.37
N ASN A 263 6.53 -20.53 0.85
CA ASN A 263 6.23 -20.51 2.28
C ASN A 263 6.01 -21.92 2.89
N THR A 264 5.65 -22.92 2.08
CA THR A 264 5.37 -24.29 2.57
C THR A 264 6.52 -25.26 2.37
N GLN A 265 7.30 -25.12 1.29
CA GLN A 265 8.28 -26.13 0.88
C GLN A 265 9.72 -25.58 0.77
N PHE A 266 9.89 -24.29 0.46
CA PHE A 266 11.18 -23.70 0.14
C PHE A 266 11.47 -22.42 0.95
N GLY A 267 11.11 -22.40 2.25
CA GLY A 267 11.24 -21.21 3.10
C GLY A 267 12.65 -20.59 3.07
N THR A 268 13.69 -21.41 3.21
CA THR A 268 15.10 -20.95 3.18
C THR A 268 15.49 -20.30 1.84
N LEU A 269 14.95 -20.79 0.72
CA LEU A 269 15.20 -20.19 -0.59
C LEU A 269 14.50 -18.82 -0.70
N GLY A 270 13.28 -18.71 -0.15
CA GLY A 270 12.52 -17.45 -0.13
C GLY A 270 13.19 -16.36 0.71
N GLU A 271 13.95 -16.73 1.74
CA GLU A 271 14.73 -15.78 2.56
C GLU A 271 16.02 -15.31 1.88
N GLN A 272 16.58 -16.11 0.98
CA GLN A 272 17.87 -15.83 0.33
C GLN A 272 17.74 -15.25 -1.07
N PHE A 273 16.59 -15.45 -1.74
CA PHE A 273 16.39 -15.05 -3.12
C PHE A 273 14.96 -14.53 -3.39
N PRO A 274 14.76 -13.48 -4.21
CA PRO A 274 13.46 -12.89 -4.50
C PRO A 274 12.63 -13.75 -5.48
N VAL A 275 12.32 -14.98 -5.07
CA VAL A 275 11.67 -16.00 -5.92
C VAL A 275 10.31 -15.56 -6.42
N LEU A 276 9.51 -14.85 -5.59
CA LEU A 276 8.19 -14.41 -5.97
C LEU A 276 8.23 -13.37 -7.09
N GLY A 277 9.13 -12.39 -6.95
CA GLY A 277 9.37 -11.40 -8.01
C GLY A 277 9.80 -12.06 -9.33
N VAL A 278 10.73 -13.01 -9.26
CA VAL A 278 11.20 -13.76 -10.44
C VAL A 278 10.07 -14.57 -11.07
N ALA A 279 9.22 -15.23 -10.27
CA ALA A 279 8.08 -16.00 -10.78
C ALA A 279 7.07 -15.13 -11.54
N VAL A 280 6.73 -13.96 -10.98
CA VAL A 280 5.83 -13.00 -11.64
C VAL A 280 6.43 -12.52 -12.97
N TRP A 281 7.71 -12.15 -13.00
CA TRP A 281 8.36 -11.73 -14.22
C TRP A 281 8.47 -12.86 -15.26
N ALA A 282 8.74 -14.08 -14.82
CA ALA A 282 8.70 -15.25 -15.69
C ALA A 282 7.30 -15.44 -16.31
N ALA A 283 6.23 -15.31 -15.51
CA ALA A 283 4.86 -15.38 -16.00
C ALA A 283 4.55 -14.31 -17.03
N ILE A 284 5.00 -13.06 -16.83
CA ILE A 284 4.84 -11.94 -17.78
C ILE A 284 5.57 -12.25 -19.08
N LEU A 285 6.84 -12.70 -19.01
CA LEU A 285 7.65 -12.99 -20.18
C LEU A 285 7.08 -14.17 -20.98
N LEU A 286 6.57 -15.20 -20.32
CA LEU A 286 5.91 -16.34 -20.97
C LEU A 286 4.59 -15.95 -21.65
N ALA A 287 3.94 -14.88 -21.22
CA ALA A 287 2.72 -14.38 -21.84
C ALA A 287 2.95 -13.50 -23.10
N ILE A 288 4.19 -13.06 -23.37
CA ILE A 288 4.54 -12.18 -24.51
C ILE A 288 4.06 -12.74 -25.87
N PRO A 289 4.18 -14.05 -26.19
CA PRO A 289 3.72 -14.58 -27.46
C PRO A 289 2.20 -14.42 -27.68
N VAL A 290 1.41 -14.35 -26.60
CA VAL A 290 -0.05 -14.16 -26.66
C VAL A 290 -0.39 -12.68 -26.84
N ARG A 291 0.12 -11.82 -25.96
CA ARG A 291 -0.03 -10.36 -26.03
C ARG A 291 1.17 -9.68 -25.39
N LYS A 292 1.79 -8.77 -26.10
CA LYS A 292 2.92 -7.98 -25.56
C LYS A 292 2.42 -7.02 -24.46
N PRO A 293 3.14 -6.91 -23.34
CA PRO A 293 2.90 -5.86 -22.37
C PRO A 293 3.36 -4.50 -22.93
N ASP A 294 2.86 -3.44 -22.34
CA ASP A 294 3.31 -2.08 -22.67
C ASP A 294 4.57 -1.74 -21.87
N TRP A 295 5.72 -1.98 -22.48
CA TRP A 295 7.03 -1.73 -21.85
C TRP A 295 7.30 -0.25 -21.55
N SER A 296 6.55 0.67 -22.17
CA SER A 296 6.71 2.11 -21.91
C SER A 296 6.33 2.50 -20.49
N LEU A 297 5.55 1.66 -19.79
CA LEU A 297 5.14 1.88 -18.40
C LEU A 297 6.25 1.55 -17.38
N VAL A 298 7.20 0.69 -17.74
CA VAL A 298 8.24 0.21 -16.81
C VAL A 298 9.04 1.34 -16.15
N PRO A 299 9.52 2.37 -16.86
CA PRO A 299 10.27 3.45 -16.23
C PRO A 299 9.46 4.23 -15.19
N GLU A 300 8.16 4.45 -15.45
CA GLU A 300 7.29 5.18 -14.53
C GLU A 300 6.92 4.30 -13.32
N ALA A 301 6.55 3.06 -13.54
CA ALA A 301 6.30 2.08 -12.48
C ALA A 301 7.53 1.88 -11.58
N ALA A 302 8.73 1.80 -12.17
CA ALA A 302 9.98 1.71 -11.41
C ALA A 302 10.24 2.96 -10.55
N LYS A 303 9.94 4.17 -11.05
CA LYS A 303 10.02 5.39 -10.23
C LYS A 303 9.06 5.32 -9.04
N GLY A 304 7.81 4.91 -9.26
CA GLY A 304 6.85 4.68 -8.18
C GLY A 304 7.35 3.65 -7.17
N ALA A 305 7.89 2.53 -7.65
CA ALA A 305 8.47 1.50 -6.80
C ALA A 305 9.65 2.03 -5.97
N VAL A 306 10.59 2.79 -6.54
CA VAL A 306 11.71 3.40 -5.81
C VAL A 306 11.22 4.34 -4.70
N PHE A 307 10.17 5.11 -4.96
CA PHE A 307 9.54 5.94 -3.93
C PHE A 307 9.07 5.10 -2.75
N LEU A 308 8.29 4.04 -3.01
CA LEU A 308 7.76 3.16 -1.97
C LEU A 308 8.86 2.40 -1.23
N LEU A 309 9.84 1.85 -1.95
CA LEU A 309 10.99 1.16 -1.37
C LEU A 309 11.81 2.06 -0.44
N SER A 310 11.94 3.35 -0.78
CA SER A 310 12.62 4.32 0.09
C SER A 310 11.89 4.50 1.42
N LEU A 311 10.56 4.54 1.41
CA LEU A 311 9.75 4.61 2.63
C LEU A 311 9.83 3.32 3.46
N VAL A 312 9.80 2.14 2.79
CA VAL A 312 10.01 0.85 3.46
C VAL A 312 11.39 0.80 4.12
N LEU A 313 12.43 1.25 3.43
CA LEU A 313 13.78 1.31 3.98
C LEU A 313 13.85 2.28 5.18
N CYS A 314 13.21 3.45 5.13
CA CYS A 314 13.11 4.33 6.29
C CYS A 314 12.49 3.60 7.49
N ALA A 315 11.36 2.93 7.28
CA ALA A 315 10.65 2.21 8.33
C ALA A 315 11.46 1.04 8.90
N SER A 316 12.19 0.29 8.05
CA SER A 316 13.02 -0.84 8.49
C SER A 316 14.19 -0.41 9.40
N MET A 317 14.61 0.84 9.34
CA MET A 317 15.66 1.40 10.20
C MET A 317 15.15 1.87 11.57
N MET A 318 13.83 1.90 11.83
CA MET A 318 13.27 2.44 13.08
C MET A 318 13.50 1.53 14.29
N PRO A 319 13.71 2.10 15.50
CA PRO A 319 13.83 1.35 16.75
C PRO A 319 12.45 0.96 17.27
N VAL A 320 11.84 -0.07 16.69
CA VAL A 320 10.45 -0.49 16.96
C VAL A 320 10.21 -0.93 18.41
N ASP A 321 11.26 -1.28 19.13
CA ASP A 321 11.19 -1.67 20.56
C ASP A 321 10.75 -0.51 21.45
N ALA A 322 10.82 0.74 20.97
CA ALA A 322 10.34 1.94 21.65
C ALA A 322 8.85 2.26 21.37
N LEU A 323 8.18 1.49 20.49
CA LEU A 323 6.77 1.69 20.20
C LEU A 323 5.89 1.08 21.29
N PRO A 324 4.66 1.61 21.49
CA PRO A 324 3.66 0.96 22.34
C PRO A 324 3.41 -0.48 21.86
N ALA A 325 3.22 -1.40 22.83
CA ALA A 325 2.96 -2.80 22.51
C ALA A 325 1.78 -2.97 21.54
N ALA A 326 1.90 -3.95 20.63
CA ALA A 326 0.85 -4.29 19.70
C ALA A 326 -0.44 -4.69 20.44
N SER A 327 -1.54 -4.09 20.08
CA SER A 327 -2.86 -4.30 20.66
C SER A 327 -3.94 -3.86 19.67
N TRP A 328 -5.20 -4.22 19.89
CA TRP A 328 -6.27 -3.74 19.04
C TRP A 328 -6.40 -2.20 19.06
N GLN A 329 -6.07 -1.54 20.19
CA GLN A 329 -6.09 -0.08 20.30
C GLN A 329 -4.99 0.56 19.42
N THR A 330 -3.79 0.00 19.45
CA THR A 330 -2.70 0.48 18.61
C THR A 330 -2.97 0.21 17.13
N ALA A 331 -3.57 -0.93 16.77
CA ALA A 331 -3.99 -1.23 15.40
C ALA A 331 -5.04 -0.23 14.91
N LEU A 332 -6.10 0.01 15.71
CA LEU A 332 -7.11 1.03 15.42
C LEU A 332 -6.48 2.42 15.26
N GLY A 333 -5.56 2.79 16.16
CA GLY A 333 -4.82 4.06 16.09
C GLY A 333 -3.99 4.20 14.82
N LEU A 334 -3.31 3.13 14.39
CA LEU A 334 -2.51 3.12 13.15
C LEU A 334 -3.36 3.41 11.92
N GLY A 335 -4.63 3.00 11.87
CA GLY A 335 -5.51 3.36 10.76
C GLY A 335 -5.85 4.85 10.70
N PHE A 336 -6.00 5.53 11.85
CA PHE A 336 -6.13 6.99 11.84
C PHE A 336 -4.82 7.69 11.46
N VAL A 337 -3.67 7.12 11.83
CA VAL A 337 -2.36 7.60 11.38
C VAL A 337 -2.22 7.39 9.87
N SER A 338 -2.71 6.26 9.33
CA SER A 338 -2.73 5.97 7.90
C SER A 338 -3.60 6.95 7.09
N ALA A 339 -4.58 7.59 7.70
CA ALA A 339 -5.35 8.65 7.05
C ALA A 339 -4.49 9.86 6.64
N VAL A 340 -3.38 10.08 7.33
CA VAL A 340 -2.48 11.23 7.10
C VAL A 340 -1.16 10.79 6.45
N PHE A 341 -0.71 9.57 6.75
CA PHE A 341 0.53 9.01 6.23
C PHE A 341 0.22 7.76 5.39
N ASP A 342 0.99 7.55 4.32
CA ASP A 342 0.83 6.40 3.45
C ASP A 342 0.86 5.07 4.25
N ASN A 343 0.02 4.13 3.85
CA ASN A 343 -0.16 2.84 4.52
C ASN A 343 1.10 1.95 4.50
N ILE A 344 1.94 2.07 3.47
CA ILE A 344 3.09 1.20 3.25
C ILE A 344 4.15 1.32 4.35
N PRO A 345 4.66 2.53 4.71
CA PRO A 345 5.65 2.65 5.77
C PRO A 345 5.12 2.24 7.15
N LEU A 346 3.82 2.42 7.40
CA LEU A 346 3.20 1.99 8.66
C LEU A 346 3.12 0.46 8.75
N THR A 347 2.81 -0.21 7.64
CA THR A 347 2.85 -1.68 7.54
C THR A 347 4.26 -2.22 7.75
N ALA A 348 5.28 -1.61 7.12
CA ALA A 348 6.67 -2.00 7.31
C ALA A 348 7.11 -1.88 8.77
N LEU A 349 6.69 -0.80 9.45
CA LEU A 349 6.95 -0.57 10.87
C LEU A 349 6.28 -1.64 11.74
N ALA A 350 5.01 -1.95 11.48
CA ALA A 350 4.26 -2.95 12.22
C ALA A 350 4.79 -4.38 12.02
N ILE A 351 5.21 -4.74 10.79
CA ILE A 351 5.88 -6.01 10.49
C ILE A 351 7.14 -6.13 11.35
N LYS A 352 7.96 -5.09 11.39
CA LYS A 352 9.19 -5.09 12.16
C LYS A 352 8.94 -5.17 13.67
N GLN A 353 7.88 -4.55 14.17
CA GLN A 353 7.49 -4.61 15.59
C GLN A 353 6.95 -6.01 15.95
N GLY A 354 6.12 -6.62 15.10
CA GLY A 354 5.47 -7.90 15.38
C GLY A 354 4.33 -7.81 16.37
N GLY A 355 3.72 -8.97 16.67
CA GLY A 355 2.72 -9.10 17.74
C GLY A 355 1.32 -8.58 17.40
N TYR A 356 1.03 -8.29 16.15
CA TYR A 356 -0.29 -7.85 15.70
C TYR A 356 -1.19 -9.03 15.32
N ASP A 357 -2.49 -8.79 15.37
CA ASP A 357 -3.47 -9.49 14.56
C ASP A 357 -3.36 -8.94 13.14
N TRP A 358 -2.86 -9.77 12.22
CA TRP A 358 -2.48 -9.31 10.88
C TRP A 358 -3.68 -9.00 10.01
N GLY A 359 -4.82 -9.66 10.20
CA GLY A 359 -6.06 -9.34 9.52
C GLY A 359 -6.60 -7.98 9.96
N MET A 360 -6.63 -7.73 11.27
CA MET A 360 -7.02 -6.41 11.80
C MET A 360 -6.06 -5.31 11.36
N LEU A 361 -4.76 -5.55 11.40
CA LEU A 361 -3.76 -4.57 10.95
C LEU A 361 -3.94 -4.25 9.46
N ALA A 362 -4.10 -5.29 8.61
CA ALA A 362 -4.31 -5.11 7.18
C ALA A 362 -5.53 -4.24 6.88
N TYR A 363 -6.65 -4.50 7.57
CA TYR A 363 -7.82 -3.64 7.46
C TYR A 363 -7.54 -2.22 7.95
N CYS A 364 -6.98 -2.07 9.16
CA CYS A 364 -6.76 -0.77 9.77
C CYS A 364 -5.88 0.12 8.90
N VAL A 365 -4.72 -0.38 8.50
CA VAL A 365 -3.76 0.42 7.75
C VAL A 365 -4.21 0.61 6.31
N GLY A 366 -4.72 -0.44 5.65
CA GLY A 366 -5.18 -0.38 4.27
C GLY A 366 -6.40 0.53 4.11
N PHE A 367 -7.49 0.25 4.84
CA PHE A 367 -8.72 1.04 4.73
C PHE A 367 -8.56 2.44 5.34
N GLY A 368 -7.78 2.58 6.43
CA GLY A 368 -7.58 3.85 7.14
C GLY A 368 -7.09 4.98 6.22
N GLY A 369 -6.22 4.67 5.28
CA GLY A 369 -5.73 5.60 4.27
C GLY A 369 -6.82 6.23 3.37
N SER A 370 -8.05 5.71 3.40
CA SER A 370 -9.17 6.27 2.61
C SER A 370 -9.81 7.50 3.22
N MET A 371 -9.61 7.76 4.52
CA MET A 371 -10.28 8.84 5.25
C MET A 371 -9.87 10.23 4.76
N ILE A 372 -8.66 10.39 4.19
CA ILE A 372 -8.19 11.62 3.55
C ILE A 372 -7.62 11.26 2.18
N TRP A 373 -7.81 12.11 1.16
CA TRP A 373 -7.45 11.81 -0.22
C TRP A 373 -5.97 11.48 -0.45
N PHE A 374 -5.07 11.97 0.39
CA PHE A 374 -3.62 11.71 0.30
C PHE A 374 -3.12 10.63 1.27
N GLY A 375 -4.01 10.02 2.07
CA GLY A 375 -3.65 8.97 3.02
C GLY A 375 -3.31 7.63 2.36
N SER A 376 -3.60 7.46 1.08
CA SER A 376 -3.22 6.27 0.31
C SER A 376 -2.83 6.64 -1.12
N SER A 377 -1.99 5.82 -1.72
CA SER A 377 -1.57 5.97 -3.12
C SER A 377 -2.76 5.92 -4.08
N ALA A 378 -3.81 5.13 -3.78
CA ALA A 378 -5.05 5.08 -4.55
C ALA A 378 -5.79 6.43 -4.52
N GLY A 379 -5.86 7.08 -3.36
CA GLY A 379 -6.46 8.41 -3.22
C GLY A 379 -5.70 9.48 -3.97
N VAL A 380 -4.36 9.48 -3.89
CA VAL A 380 -3.50 10.41 -4.64
C VAL A 380 -3.68 10.25 -6.15
N ALA A 381 -3.70 9.00 -6.62
CA ALA A 381 -3.88 8.69 -8.04
C ALA A 381 -5.26 9.14 -8.54
N LEU A 382 -6.34 8.83 -7.81
CA LEU A 382 -7.69 9.25 -8.17
C LEU A 382 -7.84 10.78 -8.16
N ALA A 383 -7.28 11.46 -7.16
CA ALA A 383 -7.31 12.93 -7.08
C ALA A 383 -6.52 13.61 -8.22
N SER A 384 -5.62 12.92 -8.90
CA SER A 384 -4.96 13.45 -10.10
C SER A 384 -5.94 13.58 -11.28
N GLN A 385 -6.93 12.70 -11.37
CA GLN A 385 -8.00 12.74 -12.37
C GLN A 385 -9.13 13.71 -11.99
N PHE A 386 -9.32 13.96 -10.69
CA PHE A 386 -10.40 14.79 -10.13
C PHE A 386 -9.82 15.87 -9.22
N PRO A 387 -9.40 17.01 -9.77
CA PRO A 387 -8.77 18.10 -8.99
C PRO A 387 -9.60 18.62 -7.82
N GLU A 388 -10.95 18.55 -7.91
CA GLU A 388 -11.89 18.90 -6.86
C GLU A 388 -11.76 18.01 -5.61
N ALA A 389 -11.22 16.82 -5.74
CA ALA A 389 -10.96 15.90 -4.64
C ALA A 389 -9.77 16.31 -3.75
N LYS A 390 -8.88 17.20 -4.23
CA LYS A 390 -7.64 17.59 -3.51
C LYS A 390 -7.88 18.48 -2.30
N ASN A 391 -9.11 18.87 -2.01
CA ASN A 391 -9.42 19.62 -0.80
C ASN A 391 -9.74 18.66 0.35
N ALA A 392 -8.83 18.55 1.33
CA ALA A 392 -8.97 17.63 2.46
C ALA A 392 -10.20 17.92 3.32
N ILE A 393 -10.56 19.21 3.51
CA ILE A 393 -11.76 19.59 4.29
C ILE A 393 -13.03 19.12 3.57
N THR A 394 -13.12 19.35 2.28
CA THR A 394 -14.26 18.88 1.46
C THR A 394 -14.32 17.37 1.43
N TRP A 395 -13.17 16.68 1.29
CA TRP A 395 -13.08 15.23 1.33
C TRP A 395 -13.62 14.65 2.63
N VAL A 396 -13.14 15.15 3.78
CA VAL A 396 -13.62 14.69 5.09
C VAL A 396 -15.09 15.01 5.32
N LYS A 397 -15.54 16.22 4.96
CA LYS A 397 -16.95 16.62 5.15
C LYS A 397 -17.93 15.82 4.29
N GLN A 398 -17.62 15.58 3.02
CA GLN A 398 -18.49 14.84 2.11
C GLN A 398 -18.28 13.32 2.19
N GLY A 399 -17.07 12.89 2.52
CA GLY A 399 -16.68 11.49 2.73
C GLY A 399 -16.73 10.99 4.18
N TRP A 400 -17.43 11.72 5.09
CA TRP A 400 -17.52 11.37 6.52
C TRP A 400 -17.88 9.90 6.80
N HIS A 401 -18.69 9.32 5.92
CA HIS A 401 -19.12 7.93 5.99
C HIS A 401 -17.96 6.92 5.91
N VAL A 402 -16.82 7.31 5.33
CA VAL A 402 -15.60 6.47 5.29
C VAL A 402 -15.03 6.29 6.70
N ALA A 403 -14.91 7.38 7.48
CA ALA A 403 -14.42 7.29 8.86
C ALA A 403 -15.37 6.49 9.77
N VAL A 404 -16.69 6.69 9.59
CA VAL A 404 -17.70 5.89 10.31
C VAL A 404 -17.60 4.41 9.93
N ALA A 405 -17.48 4.11 8.64
CA ALA A 405 -17.34 2.74 8.14
C ALA A 405 -16.06 2.07 8.66
N TYR A 406 -14.95 2.83 8.75
CA TYR A 406 -13.70 2.35 9.35
C TYR A 406 -13.91 1.86 10.78
N VAL A 407 -14.48 2.71 11.63
CA VAL A 407 -14.70 2.40 13.04
C VAL A 407 -15.71 1.24 13.22
N VAL A 408 -16.85 1.29 12.52
CA VAL A 408 -17.86 0.24 12.61
C VAL A 408 -17.32 -1.10 12.09
N GLY A 409 -16.65 -1.12 10.95
CA GLY A 409 -16.03 -2.34 10.41
C GLY A 409 -15.02 -2.94 11.37
N PHE A 410 -14.16 -2.12 11.97
CA PHE A 410 -13.18 -2.55 12.96
C PHE A 410 -13.85 -3.21 14.18
N PHE A 411 -14.83 -2.57 14.80
CA PHE A 411 -15.48 -3.13 15.98
C PHE A 411 -16.35 -4.35 15.67
N VAL A 412 -16.94 -4.43 14.48
CA VAL A 412 -17.65 -5.64 14.04
C VAL A 412 -16.64 -6.79 13.88
N MET A 413 -15.51 -6.57 13.25
CA MET A 413 -14.46 -7.59 13.16
C MET A 413 -13.97 -8.00 14.55
N LEU A 414 -13.65 -7.05 15.42
CA LEU A 414 -13.20 -7.32 16.78
C LEU A 414 -14.24 -8.14 17.59
N ALA A 415 -15.52 -7.88 17.39
CA ALA A 415 -16.59 -8.63 18.05
C ALA A 415 -16.75 -10.07 17.51
N ILE A 416 -16.47 -10.30 16.22
CA ILE A 416 -16.62 -11.60 15.56
C ILE A 416 -15.38 -12.47 15.73
N THR A 417 -14.19 -11.92 15.45
CA THR A 417 -12.92 -12.68 15.42
C THR A 417 -12.15 -12.58 16.74
N GLY A 418 -12.40 -11.55 17.56
CA GLY A 418 -11.55 -11.21 18.69
C GLY A 418 -10.23 -10.58 18.25
N TRP A 419 -9.32 -10.38 19.20
CA TRP A 419 -7.93 -9.98 18.93
C TRP A 419 -7.04 -11.21 19.02
N VAL A 420 -6.54 -11.71 17.89
CA VAL A 420 -5.76 -12.96 17.80
C VAL A 420 -4.38 -12.65 17.20
N PRO A 421 -3.45 -12.12 18.00
CA PRO A 421 -2.11 -11.84 17.52
C PRO A 421 -1.37 -13.13 17.14
N THR A 422 -0.72 -13.15 16.00
CA THR A 422 0.09 -14.28 15.55
C THR A 422 1.53 -13.83 15.31
N ALA A 423 2.49 -14.63 15.79
CA ALA A 423 3.90 -14.39 15.51
C ALA A 423 4.15 -14.55 14.01
N LEU A 424 5.00 -13.68 13.46
CA LEU A 424 5.61 -13.94 12.16
C LEU A 424 6.46 -15.22 12.30
N LYS A 425 6.48 -16.05 11.27
CA LYS A 425 7.44 -17.16 11.26
C LYS A 425 8.83 -16.56 11.48
N ALA A 426 9.48 -16.95 12.57
CA ALA A 426 10.86 -16.55 12.80
C ALA A 426 11.66 -16.97 11.57
N ALA A 427 12.41 -16.03 11.01
CA ALA A 427 13.46 -16.37 10.05
C ALA A 427 14.41 -17.32 10.79
N SER A 428 14.31 -18.60 10.46
CA SER A 428 15.12 -19.68 11.06
C SER A 428 16.51 -19.66 10.45
#